data_7c9b33fdb93d14172e54dc53428a2719
#
_entry.id   7c9b33fdb93d14172e54dc53428a2719
#
_cell.length_a   1.000
_cell.length_b   1.000
_cell.length_c   1.000
_cell.angle_alpha   90.00
_cell.angle_beta   90.00
_cell.angle_gamma   90.00
#
_symmetry.space_group_name_H-M   'P 1'
#
loop_
_entity.id
_entity.type
_entity.pdbx_description
1 polymer ?
#
loop_
_entity_poly.entity_id
_entity_poly.type
_entity_poly.pdbx_seq_one_letter_code
_entity_poly.pdbx_strand_id
1 'polypeptide(L)'
;MLNFLGAFGCGALLLIAVFYFQNYLGLEPCYLCVTQRVFVALTGIIFLAAALHNPSSYGNKIYAGLSLLSSVTGAYFSAKQLWLQSLPEENIPSCGPPVEYLFDAFPMSEVLAMLVRGDGNCAKVQWEFLSISMPGWVLISFITVSYTHLTLPTIYS
;
A
#
# COMPACT_ATOMS: atom_id res chain seq x y z
N MET A 1 21.66 7.68 1.05
CA MET A 1 20.69 8.80 1.15
C MET A 1 19.31 8.43 0.60
N LEU A 2 19.20 7.85 -0.59
CA LEU A 2 17.91 7.54 -1.23
C LEU A 2 17.05 6.56 -0.41
N ASN A 3 17.65 5.50 0.16
CA ASN A 3 16.94 4.53 1.00
C ASN A 3 16.35 5.16 2.28
N PHE A 4 17.05 6.12 2.89
CA PHE A 4 16.53 6.87 4.05
C PHE A 4 15.33 7.75 3.65
N LEU A 5 15.41 8.41 2.49
CA LEU A 5 14.28 9.20 1.98
C LEU A 5 13.07 8.31 1.67
N GLY A 6 13.30 7.14 1.09
CA GLY A 6 12.25 6.14 0.83
C GLY A 6 11.59 5.64 2.12
N ALA A 7 12.39 5.27 3.12
CA ALA A 7 11.90 4.84 4.43
C ALA A 7 11.10 5.95 5.13
N PHE A 8 11.62 7.18 5.12
CA PHE A 8 10.94 8.34 5.67
C PHE A 8 9.61 8.63 4.96
N GLY A 9 9.60 8.56 3.61
CA GLY A 9 8.39 8.74 2.81
C GLY A 9 7.31 7.71 3.14
N CYS A 10 7.67 6.42 3.22
CA CYS A 10 6.75 5.35 3.63
C CYS A 10 6.22 5.58 5.06
N GLY A 11 7.09 5.96 6.00
CA GLY A 11 6.69 6.31 7.37
C GLY A 11 5.71 7.48 7.42
N ALA A 12 5.99 8.55 6.68
CA ALA A 12 5.12 9.73 6.59
C ALA A 12 3.74 9.36 6.01
N LEU A 13 3.69 8.55 4.95
CA LEU A 13 2.43 8.08 4.36
C LEU A 13 1.60 7.28 5.37
N LEU A 14 2.22 6.39 6.15
CA LEU A 14 1.54 5.62 7.18
C LEU A 14 1.04 6.50 8.33
N LEU A 15 1.85 7.45 8.78
CA LEU A 15 1.44 8.40 9.82
C LEU A 15 0.25 9.24 9.36
N ILE A 16 0.28 9.75 8.14
CA ILE A 16 -0.86 10.49 7.56
C ILE A 16 -2.09 9.57 7.47
N ALA A 17 -1.91 8.32 7.01
CA ALA A 17 -3.02 7.37 6.87
C ALA A 17 -3.70 7.04 8.21
N VAL A 18 -2.94 6.93 9.29
CA VAL A 18 -3.48 6.58 10.62
C VAL A 18 -3.94 7.83 11.37
N PHE A 19 -3.06 8.83 11.54
CA PHE A 19 -3.39 9.98 12.40
C PHE A 19 -4.33 10.98 11.72
N TYR A 20 -4.12 11.29 10.46
CA TYR A 20 -4.94 12.26 9.77
C TYR A 20 -6.24 11.65 9.24
N PHE A 21 -6.17 10.60 8.42
CA PHE A 21 -7.37 10.04 7.81
C PHE A 21 -8.21 9.21 8.78
N GLN A 22 -7.61 8.35 9.56
CA GLN A 22 -8.37 7.45 10.44
C GLN A 22 -8.76 8.14 11.75
N ASN A 23 -7.83 8.80 12.47
CA ASN A 23 -8.12 9.36 13.78
C ASN A 23 -8.75 10.77 13.70
N TYR A 24 -8.24 11.64 12.82
CA TYR A 24 -8.75 13.03 12.75
C TYR A 24 -10.02 13.14 11.89
N LEU A 25 -10.03 12.53 10.70
CA LEU A 25 -11.20 12.56 9.82
C LEU A 25 -12.21 11.42 10.09
N GLY A 26 -11.88 10.46 10.95
CA GLY A 26 -12.76 9.35 11.29
C GLY A 26 -13.07 8.42 10.12
N LEU A 27 -12.20 8.33 9.13
CA LEU A 27 -12.38 7.47 7.95
C LEU A 27 -11.97 6.04 8.28
N GLU A 28 -12.93 5.13 8.32
CA GLU A 28 -12.66 3.71 8.54
C GLU A 28 -11.93 3.10 7.33
N PRO A 29 -10.77 2.44 7.54
CA PRO A 29 -10.05 1.81 6.45
C PRO A 29 -10.80 0.58 5.93
N CYS A 30 -11.00 0.49 4.62
CA CYS A 30 -11.51 -0.71 3.97
C CYS A 30 -10.42 -1.81 3.91
N TYR A 31 -10.81 -3.04 3.55
CA TYR A 31 -9.89 -4.19 3.50
C TYR A 31 -8.67 -3.95 2.59
N LEU A 32 -8.89 -3.45 1.38
CA LEU A 32 -7.79 -3.15 0.47
C LEU A 32 -6.92 -1.98 0.96
N CYS A 33 -7.50 -1.01 1.68
CA CYS A 33 -6.73 0.06 2.29
C CYS A 33 -5.75 -0.46 3.35
N VAL A 34 -6.20 -1.43 4.18
CA VAL A 34 -5.33 -2.09 5.16
C VAL A 34 -4.22 -2.88 4.45
N THR A 35 -4.56 -3.64 3.41
CA THR A 35 -3.58 -4.39 2.61
C THR A 35 -2.52 -3.46 1.99
N GLN A 36 -2.92 -2.32 1.43
CA GLN A 36 -1.98 -1.31 0.90
C GLN A 36 -1.06 -0.76 1.98
N ARG A 37 -1.59 -0.46 3.19
CA ARG A 37 -0.76 -0.02 4.33
C ARG A 37 0.29 -1.04 4.72
N VAL A 38 -0.04 -2.33 4.68
CA VAL A 38 0.92 -3.42 4.94
C VAL A 38 2.05 -3.40 3.91
N PHE A 39 1.75 -3.23 2.62
CA PHE A 39 2.80 -3.15 1.58
C PHE A 39 3.62 -1.87 1.65
N VAL A 40 3.04 -0.72 2.04
CA VAL A 40 3.79 0.51 2.31
C VAL A 40 4.73 0.31 3.50
N ALA A 41 4.27 -0.32 4.58
CA ALA A 41 5.09 -0.65 5.75
C ALA A 41 6.24 -1.60 5.38
N LEU A 42 5.94 -2.68 4.64
CA LEU A 42 6.94 -3.66 4.19
C LEU A 42 8.01 -2.99 3.32
N THR A 43 7.60 -2.17 2.36
CA THR A 43 8.53 -1.39 1.51
C THR A 43 9.40 -0.45 2.35
N GLY A 44 8.81 0.24 3.33
CA GLY A 44 9.54 1.11 4.25
C GLY A 44 10.55 0.36 5.12
N ILE A 45 10.21 -0.83 5.61
CA ILE A 45 11.12 -1.71 6.37
C ILE A 45 12.28 -2.18 5.50
N ILE A 46 12.02 -2.57 4.24
CA ILE A 46 13.07 -2.97 3.29
C ILE A 46 14.03 -1.80 3.04
N PHE A 47 13.52 -0.59 2.84
CA PHE A 47 14.34 0.61 2.68
C PHE A 47 15.18 0.91 3.92
N LEU A 48 14.58 0.81 5.10
CA LEU A 48 15.29 1.04 6.35
C LEU A 48 16.39 -0.01 6.57
N ALA A 49 16.09 -1.28 6.32
CA ALA A 49 17.06 -2.36 6.39
C ALA A 49 18.23 -2.14 5.41
N ALA A 50 17.93 -1.76 4.16
CA ALA A 50 18.96 -1.42 3.16
C ALA A 50 19.81 -0.22 3.58
N ALA A 51 19.20 0.79 4.21
CA ALA A 51 19.91 1.99 4.68
C ALA A 51 20.84 1.68 5.86
N LEU A 52 20.41 0.86 6.82
CA LEU A 52 21.19 0.47 8.00
C LEU A 52 22.28 -0.54 7.67
N HIS A 53 21.98 -1.52 6.82
CA HIS A 53 22.92 -2.57 6.43
C HIS A 53 24.01 -2.02 5.48
N ASN A 54 23.72 -0.95 4.72
CA ASN A 54 24.61 -0.35 3.72
C ASN A 54 25.35 -1.40 2.87
N PRO A 55 24.62 -2.31 2.19
CA PRO A 55 25.19 -3.49 1.56
C PRO A 55 26.07 -3.15 0.37
N SER A 56 26.98 -4.08 0.01
CA SER A 56 27.76 -4.03 -1.22
C SER A 56 26.86 -4.14 -2.47
N SER A 57 27.45 -4.00 -3.65
CA SER A 57 26.75 -4.01 -4.96
C SER A 57 25.75 -5.18 -5.11
N TYR A 58 26.10 -6.39 -4.69
CA TYR A 58 25.20 -7.55 -4.77
C TYR A 58 24.01 -7.44 -3.80
N GLY A 59 24.27 -7.04 -2.56
CA GLY A 59 23.22 -6.83 -1.56
C GLY A 59 22.24 -5.72 -1.97
N ASN A 60 22.73 -4.65 -2.59
CA ASN A 60 21.86 -3.58 -3.13
C ASN A 60 20.87 -4.11 -4.17
N LYS A 61 21.27 -5.03 -5.05
CA LYS A 61 20.38 -5.66 -6.03
C LYS A 61 19.29 -6.50 -5.37
N ILE A 62 19.59 -7.20 -4.28
CA ILE A 62 18.61 -7.99 -3.52
C ILE A 62 17.57 -7.04 -2.89
N TYR A 63 18.01 -6.00 -2.19
CA TYR A 63 17.09 -5.04 -1.58
C TYR A 63 16.25 -4.29 -2.62
N ALA A 64 16.83 -3.93 -3.77
CA ALA A 64 16.10 -3.34 -4.88
C ALA A 64 15.04 -4.30 -5.44
N GLY A 65 15.37 -5.58 -5.62
CA GLY A 65 14.44 -6.61 -6.07
C GLY A 65 13.27 -6.82 -5.09
N LEU A 66 13.56 -6.88 -3.78
CA LEU A 66 12.55 -7.02 -2.74
C LEU A 66 11.63 -5.79 -2.67
N SER A 67 12.19 -4.58 -2.76
CA SER A 67 11.41 -3.33 -2.79
C SER A 67 10.53 -3.26 -4.04
N LEU A 68 11.06 -3.66 -5.18
CA LEU A 68 10.31 -3.72 -6.44
C LEU A 68 9.14 -4.71 -6.33
N LEU A 69 9.37 -5.92 -5.83
CA LEU A 69 8.32 -6.94 -5.64
C LEU A 69 7.22 -6.43 -4.70
N SER A 70 7.61 -5.85 -3.56
CA SER A 70 6.66 -5.29 -2.60
C SER A 70 5.84 -4.14 -3.19
N SER A 71 6.49 -3.20 -3.90
CA SER A 71 5.82 -2.05 -4.49
C SER A 71 4.91 -2.42 -5.66
N VAL A 72 5.29 -3.37 -6.50
CA VAL A 72 4.44 -3.87 -7.60
C VAL A 72 3.20 -4.58 -7.04
N THR A 73 3.36 -5.38 -5.99
CA THR A 73 2.22 -6.03 -5.34
C THR A 73 1.28 -5.00 -4.68
N GLY A 74 1.83 -4.00 -4.01
CA GLY A 74 1.05 -2.88 -3.45
C GLY A 74 0.31 -2.08 -4.53
N ALA A 75 0.97 -1.83 -5.67
CA ALA A 75 0.37 -1.18 -6.83
C ALA A 75 -0.80 -1.99 -7.40
N TYR A 76 -0.68 -3.32 -7.45
CA TYR A 76 -1.78 -4.20 -7.87
C TYR A 76 -3.02 -4.02 -6.99
N PHE A 77 -2.88 -4.00 -5.66
CA PHE A 77 -4.01 -3.79 -4.75
C PHE A 77 -4.60 -2.39 -4.85
N SER A 78 -3.78 -1.37 -5.09
CA SER A 78 -4.25 -0.01 -5.34
C SER A 78 -5.04 0.09 -6.64
N ALA A 79 -4.54 -0.52 -7.72
CA ALA A 79 -5.24 -0.58 -9.00
C ALA A 79 -6.55 -1.38 -8.90
N LYS A 80 -6.55 -2.50 -8.15
CA LYS A 80 -7.76 -3.28 -7.87
C LYS A 80 -8.81 -2.45 -7.14
N GLN A 81 -8.43 -1.64 -6.17
CA GLN A 81 -9.37 -0.76 -5.47
C GLN A 81 -9.94 0.32 -6.40
N LEU A 82 -9.11 0.94 -7.25
CA LEU A 82 -9.60 1.88 -8.26
C LEU A 82 -10.58 1.23 -9.24
N TRP A 83 -10.30 -0.01 -9.63
CA TRP A 83 -11.22 -0.78 -10.47
C TRP A 83 -12.56 -1.00 -9.76
N LEU A 84 -12.56 -1.37 -8.46
CA LEU A 84 -13.80 -1.50 -7.68
C LEU A 84 -14.57 -0.17 -7.59
N GLN A 85 -13.88 0.96 -7.46
CA GLN A 85 -14.49 2.29 -7.44
C GLN A 85 -15.10 2.70 -8.79
N SER A 86 -14.68 2.08 -9.88
CA SER A 86 -15.22 2.33 -11.23
C SER A 86 -16.41 1.44 -11.60
N LEU A 87 -16.75 0.46 -10.76
CA LEU A 87 -17.87 -0.44 -11.03
C LEU A 87 -19.23 0.26 -10.83
N PRO A 88 -20.24 -0.05 -11.67
CA PRO A 88 -21.62 0.36 -11.42
C PRO A 88 -22.15 -0.29 -10.13
N GLU A 89 -23.05 0.39 -9.44
CA GLU A 89 -23.58 -0.05 -8.13
C GLU A 89 -24.12 -1.48 -8.12
N GLU A 90 -24.66 -1.94 -9.23
CA GLU A 90 -25.20 -3.30 -9.41
C GLU A 90 -24.14 -4.42 -9.29
N ASN A 91 -22.87 -4.09 -9.59
CA ASN A 91 -21.74 -5.04 -9.62
C ASN A 91 -20.81 -4.91 -8.42
N ILE A 92 -21.11 -4.00 -7.48
CA ILE A 92 -20.33 -3.84 -6.26
C ILE A 92 -20.60 -5.03 -5.33
N PRO A 93 -19.56 -5.71 -4.82
CA PRO A 93 -19.74 -6.78 -3.84
C PRO A 93 -20.39 -6.26 -2.55
N SER A 94 -21.01 -7.15 -1.78
CA SER A 94 -21.59 -6.80 -0.49
C SER A 94 -20.54 -6.23 0.46
N CYS A 95 -20.95 -5.27 1.30
CA CYS A 95 -20.10 -4.74 2.37
C CYS A 95 -19.85 -5.81 3.42
N GLY A 96 -18.60 -5.96 3.84
CA GLY A 96 -18.20 -6.84 4.94
C GLY A 96 -18.27 -6.13 6.31
N PRO A 97 -18.05 -6.87 7.41
CA PRO A 97 -17.95 -6.30 8.74
C PRO A 97 -16.74 -5.36 8.89
N PRO A 98 -16.71 -4.48 9.91
CA PRO A 98 -15.54 -3.65 10.18
C PRO A 98 -14.27 -4.46 10.36
N VAL A 99 -13.12 -3.89 9.94
CA VAL A 99 -11.81 -4.58 10.00
C VAL A 99 -11.45 -5.04 11.41
N GLU A 100 -11.79 -4.23 12.42
CA GLU A 100 -11.53 -4.55 13.84
C GLU A 100 -12.24 -5.85 14.27
N TYR A 101 -13.47 -6.04 13.84
CA TYR A 101 -14.25 -7.25 14.13
C TYR A 101 -13.70 -8.51 13.45
N LEU A 102 -13.04 -8.37 12.31
CA LEU A 102 -12.50 -9.53 11.58
C LEU A 102 -11.50 -10.33 12.40
N PHE A 103 -10.60 -9.65 13.11
CA PHE A 103 -9.53 -10.31 13.87
C PHE A 103 -10.05 -11.05 15.10
N ASP A 104 -11.22 -10.65 15.63
CA ASP A 104 -11.83 -11.27 16.81
C ASP A 104 -12.78 -12.42 16.44
N ALA A 105 -13.45 -12.34 15.27
CA ALA A 105 -14.54 -13.24 14.90
C ALA A 105 -14.13 -14.34 13.92
N PHE A 106 -13.07 -14.17 13.13
CA PHE A 106 -12.68 -15.08 12.04
C PHE A 106 -11.28 -15.66 12.20
N PRO A 107 -11.07 -16.90 11.71
CA PRO A 107 -9.71 -17.45 11.68
C PRO A 107 -8.82 -16.66 10.71
N MET A 108 -7.52 -16.58 11.02
CA MET A 108 -6.55 -15.74 10.28
C MET A 108 -6.53 -16.02 8.77
N SER A 109 -6.75 -17.27 8.34
CA SER A 109 -6.82 -17.64 6.92
C SER A 109 -7.98 -16.96 6.19
N GLU A 110 -9.13 -16.84 6.84
CA GLU A 110 -10.31 -16.19 6.29
C GLU A 110 -10.15 -14.66 6.28
N VAL A 111 -9.58 -14.09 7.34
CA VAL A 111 -9.21 -12.67 7.40
C VAL A 111 -8.30 -12.29 6.24
N LEU A 112 -7.23 -13.07 5.99
CA LEU A 112 -6.32 -12.82 4.88
C LEU A 112 -7.02 -12.92 3.52
N ALA A 113 -7.93 -13.89 3.35
CA ALA A 113 -8.70 -14.03 2.12
C ALA A 113 -9.61 -12.81 1.89
N MET A 114 -10.27 -12.29 2.93
CA MET A 114 -11.11 -11.09 2.86
C MET A 114 -10.28 -9.83 2.55
N LEU A 115 -9.13 -9.64 3.20
CA LEU A 115 -8.23 -8.52 2.98
C LEU A 115 -7.71 -8.46 1.53
N VAL A 116 -7.42 -9.61 0.92
CA VAL A 116 -6.97 -9.72 -0.48
C VAL A 116 -8.13 -9.54 -1.46
N ARG A 117 -9.30 -10.08 -1.13
CA ARG A 117 -10.48 -10.01 -1.99
C ARG A 117 -11.04 -8.59 -2.08
N GLY A 118 -11.10 -7.87 -0.95
CA GLY A 118 -11.82 -6.61 -0.83
C GLY A 118 -13.32 -6.80 -0.71
N ASP A 119 -14.04 -5.74 -0.40
CA ASP A 119 -15.49 -5.71 -0.20
C ASP A 119 -16.12 -4.45 -0.80
N GLY A 120 -17.44 -4.29 -0.66
CA GLY A 120 -18.18 -3.13 -1.17
C GLY A 120 -17.76 -1.79 -0.52
N ASN A 121 -17.19 -1.80 0.69
CA ASN A 121 -16.65 -0.60 1.30
C ASN A 121 -15.44 -0.06 0.53
N CYS A 122 -14.67 -0.93 -0.14
CA CYS A 122 -13.54 -0.55 -0.99
C CYS A 122 -13.96 0.21 -2.26
N ALA A 123 -15.22 0.05 -2.71
CA ALA A 123 -15.76 0.76 -3.86
C ALA A 123 -16.18 2.21 -3.54
N LYS A 124 -16.37 2.54 -2.26
CA LYS A 124 -16.76 3.89 -1.85
C LYS A 124 -15.56 4.83 -1.87
N VAL A 125 -15.69 5.97 -2.56
CA VAL A 125 -14.70 7.06 -2.52
C VAL A 125 -14.93 7.85 -1.24
N GLN A 126 -14.11 7.62 -0.21
CA GLN A 126 -14.23 8.31 1.09
C GLN A 126 -13.54 9.66 1.09
N TRP A 127 -12.49 9.84 0.28
CA TRP A 127 -11.72 11.06 0.18
C TRP A 127 -11.09 11.18 -1.20
N GLU A 128 -11.07 12.42 -1.69
CA GLU A 128 -10.57 12.75 -3.01
C GLU A 128 -9.82 14.08 -2.97
N PHE A 129 -8.69 14.15 -3.65
CA PHE A 129 -7.90 15.35 -3.82
C PHE A 129 -7.43 15.46 -5.27
N LEU A 130 -7.66 16.62 -5.91
CA LEU A 130 -7.38 16.85 -7.34
C LEU A 130 -8.04 15.80 -8.27
N SER A 131 -9.25 15.38 -7.96
CA SER A 131 -10.00 14.35 -8.69
C SER A 131 -9.32 12.96 -8.67
N ILE A 132 -8.41 12.73 -7.73
CA ILE A 132 -7.75 11.44 -7.52
C ILE A 132 -8.15 10.93 -6.13
N SER A 133 -8.74 9.74 -6.08
CA SER A 133 -9.09 9.10 -4.81
C SER A 133 -7.84 8.64 -4.04
N MET A 134 -7.99 8.38 -2.74
CA MET A 134 -6.87 7.95 -1.89
C MET A 134 -6.06 6.78 -2.47
N PRO A 135 -6.64 5.67 -2.95
CA PRO A 135 -5.88 4.59 -3.58
C PRO A 135 -5.15 5.02 -4.85
N GLY A 136 -5.62 6.07 -5.55
CA GLY A 136 -4.92 6.64 -6.69
C GLY A 136 -3.58 7.27 -6.31
N TRP A 137 -3.53 8.03 -5.21
CA TRP A 137 -2.29 8.62 -4.68
C TRP A 137 -1.31 7.55 -4.18
N VAL A 138 -1.84 6.49 -3.55
CA VAL A 138 -1.03 5.34 -3.13
C VAL A 138 -0.45 4.60 -4.34
N LEU A 139 -1.24 4.42 -5.41
CA LEU A 139 -0.77 3.83 -6.67
C LEU A 139 0.37 4.65 -7.29
N ILE A 140 0.23 5.97 -7.37
CA ILE A 140 1.29 6.86 -7.87
C ILE A 140 2.57 6.69 -7.05
N SER A 141 2.45 6.61 -5.73
CA SER A 141 3.59 6.38 -4.83
C SER A 141 4.30 5.06 -5.12
N PHE A 142 3.56 3.95 -5.27
CA PHE A 142 4.12 2.64 -5.61
C PHE A 142 4.76 2.62 -7.01
N ILE A 143 4.16 3.26 -8.01
CA ILE A 143 4.73 3.36 -9.36
C ILE A 143 6.05 4.14 -9.30
N THR A 144 6.11 5.26 -8.55
CA THR A 144 7.32 6.06 -8.39
C THR A 144 8.43 5.24 -7.76
N VAL A 145 8.15 4.47 -6.71
CA VAL A 145 9.11 3.56 -6.07
C VAL A 145 9.57 2.48 -7.05
N SER A 146 8.65 1.84 -7.76
CA SER A 146 8.98 0.80 -8.75
C SER A 146 9.89 1.35 -9.85
N TYR A 147 9.56 2.53 -10.39
CA TYR A 147 10.35 3.18 -11.43
C TYR A 147 11.77 3.52 -10.96
N THR A 148 11.90 4.10 -9.76
CA THR A 148 13.23 4.44 -9.21
C THR A 148 14.11 3.21 -9.01
N HIS A 149 13.54 2.08 -8.56
CA HIS A 149 14.28 0.84 -8.36
C HIS A 149 14.60 0.08 -9.66
N LEU A 150 13.87 0.31 -10.74
CA LEU A 150 14.20 -0.21 -12.06
C LEU A 150 15.32 0.61 -12.74
N THR A 151 15.31 1.93 -12.56
CA THR A 151 16.26 2.83 -13.28
C THR A 151 17.60 2.98 -12.58
N LEU A 152 17.64 3.01 -11.24
CA LEU A 152 18.88 3.20 -10.48
C LEU A 152 19.93 2.10 -10.70
N PRO A 153 19.62 0.79 -10.71
CA PRO A 153 20.61 -0.25 -10.96
C PRO A 153 21.22 -0.18 -12.37
N THR A 154 20.49 0.37 -13.35
CA THR A 154 20.97 0.52 -14.73
C THR A 154 21.85 1.73 -14.93
N ILE A 155 21.77 2.75 -14.07
CA ILE A 155 22.57 3.97 -14.17
C ILE A 155 23.92 3.82 -13.45
N TYR A 156 24.00 2.98 -12.42
CA TYR A 156 25.21 2.77 -11.60
C TYR A 156 25.90 1.40 -11.86
N SER A 157 25.55 0.71 -12.93
CA SER A 157 26.18 -0.55 -13.35
C SER A 157 27.41 -0.31 -14.24
#